data_6860e54ff7491029eb9c7c7a9b4dee44
#
_entry.id   6860e54ff7491029eb9c7c7a9b4dee44
#
_cell.length_a   1.000
_cell.length_b   1.000
_cell.length_c   1.000
_cell.angle_alpha   90.00
_cell.angle_beta   90.00
_cell.angle_gamma   90.00
#
_symmetry.space_group_name_H-M   'P 1'
#
loop_
_entity.id
_entity.type
_entity.pdbx_description
1 polymer ?
#
loop_
_entity_poly.entity_id
_entity_poly.type
_entity_poly.pdbx_seq_one_letter_code
_entity_poly.pdbx_strand_id
1 'polypeptide(L)' 'SVQAAILDLILEIQHELGTAMIVVTHDLGVIRLLAGRTLVMKHGRVIETGLTDQILEDPQHAYTQRLVASAL' A
#
# COMPACT_ATOMS: atom_id res chain seq x y z
N SER A 1 15.16 -7.78 -9.69
CA SER A 1 15.74 -6.83 -8.73
C SER A 1 15.68 -7.42 -7.31
N VAL A 2 16.50 -6.88 -6.44
CA VAL A 2 16.51 -7.28 -5.02
C VAL A 2 15.14 -7.02 -4.37
N GLN A 3 14.52 -5.91 -4.71
CA GLN A 3 13.20 -5.54 -4.18
C GLN A 3 12.14 -6.58 -4.58
N ALA A 4 12.14 -7.02 -5.83
CA ALA A 4 11.16 -8.01 -6.28
C ALA A 4 11.34 -9.34 -5.54
N ALA A 5 12.58 -9.77 -5.30
CA ALA A 5 12.86 -10.99 -4.56
C ALA A 5 12.36 -10.91 -3.10
N ILE A 6 12.55 -9.75 -2.47
CA ILE A 6 12.08 -9.52 -1.10
C ILE A 6 10.54 -9.53 -1.05
N LEU A 7 9.88 -8.90 -2.01
CA LEU A 7 8.42 -8.88 -2.08
C LEU A 7 7.85 -10.29 -2.25
N ASP A 8 8.43 -11.10 -3.11
CA ASP A 8 8.02 -12.47 -3.31
C ASP A 8 8.17 -13.29 -2.02
N LEU A 9 9.27 -13.09 -1.29
CA LEU A 9 9.51 -13.77 -0.03
C LEU A 9 8.45 -13.38 1.03
N ILE A 10 8.13 -12.09 1.13
CA ILE A 10 7.11 -11.60 2.07
C ILE A 10 5.75 -12.22 1.77
N LEU A 11 5.35 -12.25 0.50
CA LEU A 11 4.08 -12.84 0.09
C LEU A 11 4.04 -14.34 0.39
N GLU A 12 5.13 -15.04 0.17
CA GLU A 12 5.24 -16.46 0.44
C GLU A 12 5.10 -16.76 1.94
N ILE A 13 5.79 -15.98 2.78
CA ILE A 13 5.72 -16.13 4.23
C ILE A 13 4.30 -15.85 4.72
N GLN A 14 3.67 -14.80 4.22
CA GLN A 14 2.30 -14.46 4.59
C GLN A 14 1.33 -15.57 4.24
N HIS A 15 1.48 -16.13 3.05
CA HIS A 15 0.62 -17.21 2.57
C HIS A 15 0.78 -18.47 3.41
N GLU A 16 2.02 -18.86 3.70
CA GLU A 16 2.31 -20.08 4.45
C GLU A 16 1.90 -20.00 5.91
N LEU A 17 2.15 -18.84 6.56
CA LEU A 17 1.91 -18.69 7.98
C LEU A 17 0.53 -18.13 8.31
N GLY A 18 -0.20 -17.64 7.32
CA GLY A 18 -1.50 -17.00 7.55
C GLY A 18 -1.43 -15.77 8.45
N THR A 19 -0.29 -15.09 8.50
CA THR A 19 -0.02 -13.99 9.39
C THR A 19 -0.63 -12.70 8.87
N ALA A 20 -1.28 -11.92 9.76
CA ALA A 20 -1.67 -10.55 9.44
C ALA A 20 -0.41 -9.68 9.41
N MET A 21 -0.31 -8.79 8.40
CA MET A 21 0.88 -8.00 8.18
C MET A 21 0.53 -6.55 7.89
N ILE A 22 1.28 -5.62 8.50
CA ILE A 22 1.19 -4.19 8.21
C ILE A 22 2.50 -3.77 7.56
N VAL A 23 2.39 -3.15 6.38
CA VAL A 23 3.56 -2.66 5.64
C VAL A 23 3.46 -1.14 5.54
N VAL A 24 4.49 -0.43 5.98
CA VAL A 24 4.58 1.02 5.89
C VAL A 24 5.56 1.37 4.77
N THR A 25 5.08 2.07 3.76
CA THR A 25 5.90 2.43 2.61
C THR A 25 5.30 3.62 1.87
N HIS A 26 6.12 4.31 1.10
CA HIS A 26 5.67 5.34 0.17
C HIS A 26 5.71 4.85 -1.29
N ASP A 27 6.07 3.60 -1.51
CA ASP A 27 6.12 3.01 -2.85
C ASP A 27 4.76 2.39 -3.19
N LEU A 28 4.01 3.03 -4.08
CA LEU A 28 2.67 2.59 -4.44
C LEU A 28 2.67 1.25 -5.19
N GLY A 29 3.75 0.93 -5.90
CA GLY A 29 3.89 -0.38 -6.55
C GLY A 29 3.96 -1.50 -5.53
N VAL A 30 4.67 -1.29 -4.42
CA VAL A 30 4.75 -2.25 -3.32
C VAL A 30 3.36 -2.43 -2.68
N ILE A 31 2.66 -1.33 -2.42
CA ILE A 31 1.33 -1.36 -1.82
C ILE A 31 0.37 -2.17 -2.68
N ARG A 32 0.38 -1.94 -3.99
CA ARG A 32 -0.51 -2.65 -4.91
C ARG A 32 -0.29 -4.16 -4.89
N LEU A 33 0.96 -4.59 -4.71
CA LEU A 33 1.30 -6.00 -4.69
C LEU A 33 1.01 -6.68 -3.34
N LEU A 34 1.18 -5.97 -2.23
CA LEU A 34 1.16 -6.58 -0.91
C LEU A 34 -0.13 -6.36 -0.13
N ALA A 35 -0.84 -5.27 -0.36
CA ALA A 35 -1.92 -4.84 0.52
C ALA A 35 -3.29 -4.93 -0.12
N GLY A 36 -4.25 -5.58 0.56
CA GLY A 36 -5.66 -5.57 0.17
C GLY A 36 -6.35 -4.28 0.61
N ARG A 37 -5.91 -3.70 1.74
CA ARG A 37 -6.42 -2.44 2.26
C ARG A 37 -5.28 -1.48 2.51
N THR A 38 -5.56 -0.18 2.34
CA THR A 38 -4.56 0.87 2.48
C THR A 38 -5.08 1.98 3.39
N LEU A 39 -4.19 2.49 4.23
CA LEU A 39 -4.40 3.67 5.05
C LEU A 39 -3.46 4.75 4.54
N VAL A 40 -3.99 5.95 4.25
CA VAL A 40 -3.17 7.11 3.91
C VAL A 40 -3.05 7.99 5.14
N MET A 41 -1.83 8.30 5.52
CA MET A 41 -1.55 9.07 6.72
C MET A 41 -0.84 10.38 6.39
N LYS A 42 -1.14 11.41 7.17
CA LYS A 42 -0.47 12.71 7.08
C LYS A 42 -0.43 13.31 8.47
N HIS A 43 0.77 13.74 8.89
CA HIS A 43 0.99 14.35 10.22
C HIS A 43 0.45 13.47 11.37
N GLY A 44 0.68 12.16 11.28
CA GLY A 44 0.26 11.23 12.32
C GLY A 44 -1.22 10.90 12.34
N ARG A 45 -1.99 11.35 11.34
CA ARG A 45 -3.43 11.10 11.26
C ARG A 45 -3.78 10.31 10.00
N VAL A 46 -4.75 9.41 10.13
CA VAL A 46 -5.31 8.70 8.98
C VAL A 46 -6.29 9.66 8.30
N ILE A 47 -6.03 9.98 7.03
CA ILE A 47 -6.88 10.89 6.26
C ILE A 47 -7.78 10.16 5.25
N GLU A 48 -7.39 8.96 4.88
CA GLU A 48 -8.19 8.14 3.98
C GLU A 48 -7.88 6.67 4.22
N THR A 49 -8.88 5.82 4.11
CA THR A 49 -8.72 4.37 4.23
C THR A 49 -9.70 3.66 3.30
N GLY A 50 -9.30 2.51 2.79
CA GLY A 50 -10.16 1.73 1.91
C GLY A 50 -9.41 0.58 1.26
N LEU A 51 -10.08 -0.06 0.31
CA LEU A 51 -9.43 -1.07 -0.52
C LEU A 51 -8.31 -0.43 -1.33
N THR A 52 -7.20 -1.14 -1.47
CA THR A 52 -6.02 -0.61 -2.15
C THR A 52 -6.32 -0.14 -3.56
N ASP A 53 -7.08 -0.92 -4.33
CA ASP A 53 -7.44 -0.54 -5.69
C ASP A 53 -8.26 0.75 -5.73
N GLN A 54 -9.18 0.92 -4.81
CA GLN A 54 -9.99 2.14 -4.73
C GLN A 54 -9.13 3.35 -4.33
N ILE A 55 -8.22 3.20 -3.39
CA ILE A 55 -7.32 4.28 -2.97
C ILE A 55 -6.41 4.71 -4.13
N LEU A 56 -5.91 3.77 -4.91
CA LEU A 56 -4.98 4.07 -6.00
C LEU A 56 -5.68 4.55 -7.27
N GLU A 57 -6.89 4.09 -7.54
CA GLU A 57 -7.61 4.41 -8.78
C GLU A 57 -8.64 5.51 -8.60
N ASP A 58 -9.21 5.66 -7.41
CA ASP A 58 -10.27 6.64 -7.14
C ASP A 58 -10.10 7.25 -5.74
N PRO A 59 -8.97 7.92 -5.46
CA PRO A 59 -8.75 8.54 -4.16
C PRO A 59 -9.73 9.68 -3.92
N GLN A 60 -10.29 9.76 -2.71
CA GLN A 60 -11.31 10.73 -2.36
C GLN A 60 -10.75 11.98 -1.71
N HIS A 61 -9.64 11.85 -0.97
CA HIS A 61 -9.02 13.00 -0.29
C HIS A 61 -8.04 13.70 -1.23
N ALA A 62 -8.03 15.04 -1.18
CA ALA A 62 -7.16 15.84 -2.06
C ALA A 62 -5.67 15.50 -1.90
N TYR A 63 -5.24 15.22 -0.67
CA TYR A 63 -3.85 14.82 -0.42
C TYR A 63 -3.53 13.48 -1.08
N THR A 64 -4.43 12.51 -0.96
CA THR A 64 -4.25 11.20 -1.58
C THR A 64 -4.21 11.32 -3.11
N GLN A 65 -5.07 12.16 -3.68
CA GLN A 65 -5.07 12.42 -5.12
C GLN A 65 -3.73 12.94 -5.60
N ARG A 66 -3.13 13.89 -4.88
CA ARG A 66 -1.82 14.43 -5.21
C ARG A 66 -0.70 13.39 -5.03
N LEU A 67 -0.79 12.59 -3.96
CA LEU A 67 0.19 11.55 -3.69
C LEU A 67 0.21 10.49 -4.80
N VAL A 68 -0.96 10.02 -5.21
CA VAL A 68 -1.09 9.03 -6.27
C VAL A 68 -0.65 9.61 -7.61
N ALA A 69 -1.04 10.85 -7.92
CA ALA A 69 -0.66 11.51 -9.17
C ALA A 69 0.85 11.71 -9.28
N SER A 70 1.53 12.03 -8.19
CA SER A 70 2.97 12.25 -8.21
C SER A 70 3.78 10.95 -8.30
N ALA A 71 3.17 9.81 -7.97
CA ALA A 71 3.84 8.51 -8.01
C ALA A 71 3.69 7.81 -9.37
N LEU A 72 2.80 8.29 -10.19
CA LEU A 72 2.55 7.75 -11.54
C LEU A 72 3.30 8.56 -12.64
#